data_8e2e460c53487489a58b8999a6731c2c
#
_entry.id   8e2e460c53487489a58b8999a6731c2c
#
_cell.length_a   1.000
_cell.length_b   1.000
_cell.length_c   1.000
_cell.angle_alpha   90.00
_cell.angle_beta   90.00
_cell.angle_gamma   90.00
#
_symmetry.space_group_name_H-M   'P 1'
#
loop_
_entity.id
_entity.type
_entity.pdbx_description
1 polymer ?
#
loop_
_entity_poly.entity_id
_entity_poly.type
_entity_poly.pdbx_seq_one_letter_code
_entity_poly.pdbx_strand_id
1 'polypeptide(L)'
;ALDDIPFLYSDLSDFENRIIYYESSRGCPFRCKYCLSSIDKQLRLRSLDLVKKELQFFLDKKVPQVKFIDRTFNAKHEHALAIWRYIKENDNEVTNFHFEISADLLTEKEIILLNSMRKGLVQLEIGVQSTNPDTIREINRSMDLCKLKCAVEKVNSAGNIHQHLDLIAGLP
;
A
#
# COMPACT_ATOMS: atom_id res chain seq x y z
N ALA A 1 13.84 4.18 -16.75
CA ALA A 1 12.95 3.25 -16.03
C ALA A 1 12.87 3.63 -14.55
N LEU A 2 11.98 3.01 -13.75
CA LEU A 2 11.91 3.29 -12.31
C LEU A 2 13.16 2.75 -11.59
N ASP A 3 13.76 1.72 -12.15
CA ASP A 3 15.00 1.11 -11.66
C ASP A 3 16.24 2.01 -11.80
N ASP A 4 16.17 3.04 -12.67
CA ASP A 4 17.27 4.00 -12.85
C ASP A 4 17.35 5.01 -11.68
N ILE A 5 16.31 5.06 -10.83
CA ILE A 5 16.33 5.93 -9.65
C ILE A 5 17.20 5.30 -8.57
N PRO A 6 18.23 6.00 -8.07
CA PRO A 6 19.11 5.44 -7.06
C PRO A 6 18.36 5.22 -5.73
N PHE A 7 18.83 4.24 -4.94
CA PHE A 7 18.38 4.04 -3.58
C PHE A 7 18.95 5.14 -2.67
N LEU A 8 18.07 5.91 -2.04
CA LEU A 8 18.45 7.13 -1.32
C LEU A 8 18.89 6.89 0.14
N TYR A 9 18.65 5.71 0.68
CA TYR A 9 18.82 5.38 2.10
C TYR A 9 20.09 4.57 2.40
N SER A 10 21.20 4.87 1.71
CA SER A 10 22.49 4.21 1.99
C SER A 10 23.03 4.52 3.39
N ASP A 11 22.64 5.67 3.95
CA ASP A 11 22.87 6.09 5.33
C ASP A 11 21.54 6.47 5.99
N LEU A 12 21.32 5.96 7.20
CA LEU A 12 20.09 6.21 7.99
C LEU A 12 20.34 7.11 9.20
N SER A 13 21.53 7.68 9.37
CA SER A 13 21.89 8.52 10.53
C SER A 13 20.94 9.72 10.74
N ASP A 14 20.48 10.33 9.64
CA ASP A 14 19.56 11.47 9.68
C ASP A 14 18.08 11.05 9.83
N PHE A 15 17.80 9.74 9.83
CA PHE A 15 16.42 9.19 9.86
C PHE A 15 16.07 8.51 11.17
N GLU A 16 16.85 8.67 12.21
CA GLU A 16 16.57 8.11 13.53
C GLU A 16 15.21 8.63 14.04
N ASN A 17 14.33 7.71 14.44
CA ASN A 17 12.94 7.99 14.85
C ASN A 17 12.06 8.67 13.79
N ARG A 18 12.38 8.52 12.51
CA ARG A 18 11.57 9.03 11.40
C ARG A 18 10.96 7.89 10.59
N ILE A 19 9.83 8.18 9.97
CA ILE A 19 9.19 7.30 8.98
C ILE A 19 10.03 7.34 7.71
N ILE A 20 10.40 6.18 7.19
CA ILE A 20 11.05 6.05 5.89
C ILE A 20 9.97 5.95 4.81
N TYR A 21 10.07 6.77 3.78
CA TYR A 21 9.17 6.72 2.62
C TYR A 21 9.83 5.93 1.50
N TYR A 22 9.10 4.96 0.95
CA TYR A 22 9.59 4.09 -0.11
C TYR A 22 8.60 4.01 -1.26
N GLU A 23 9.10 3.96 -2.51
CA GLU A 23 8.28 3.87 -3.72
C GLU A 23 8.65 2.63 -4.51
N SER A 24 7.72 1.67 -4.64
CA SER A 24 7.87 0.48 -5.47
C SER A 24 7.17 0.62 -6.82
N SER A 25 6.23 1.56 -6.93
CA SER A 25 5.54 1.86 -8.16
C SER A 25 5.20 3.35 -8.28
N ARG A 26 5.11 3.85 -9.50
CA ARG A 26 4.74 5.24 -9.81
C ARG A 26 3.61 5.30 -10.81
N GLY A 27 2.68 6.25 -10.61
CA GLY A 27 1.47 6.42 -11.39
C GLY A 27 0.27 5.73 -10.74
N CYS A 28 -0.95 6.04 -11.24
CA CYS A 28 -2.18 5.45 -10.75
C CYS A 28 -3.10 5.15 -11.94
N PRO A 29 -3.67 3.94 -12.06
CA PRO A 29 -4.56 3.59 -13.17
C PRO A 29 -5.94 4.27 -13.07
N PHE A 30 -6.29 4.82 -11.90
CA PHE A 30 -7.57 5.47 -11.65
C PHE A 30 -7.58 6.93 -12.10
N ARG A 31 -8.78 7.49 -12.23
CA ARG A 31 -9.02 8.84 -12.79
C ARG A 31 -9.90 9.69 -11.88
N CYS A 32 -9.70 9.58 -10.57
CA CYS A 32 -10.47 10.37 -9.61
C CYS A 32 -10.27 11.87 -9.86
N LYS A 33 -11.36 12.63 -10.02
CA LYS A 33 -11.32 14.05 -10.41
C LYS A 33 -10.60 14.95 -9.40
N TYR A 34 -10.61 14.59 -8.12
CA TYR A 34 -9.98 15.37 -7.04
C TYR A 34 -8.49 15.05 -6.84
N CYS A 35 -7.97 14.01 -7.50
CA CYS A 35 -6.64 13.49 -7.20
C CYS A 35 -5.61 13.90 -8.26
N LEU A 36 -4.50 14.52 -7.82
CA LEU A 36 -3.38 14.86 -8.71
C LEU A 36 -2.75 13.64 -9.38
N SER A 37 -2.78 12.49 -8.74
CA SER A 37 -2.21 11.25 -9.30
C SER A 37 -2.98 10.75 -10.54
N SER A 38 -4.17 11.28 -10.81
CA SER A 38 -4.93 10.99 -12.03
C SER A 38 -4.29 11.54 -13.32
N ILE A 39 -3.30 12.42 -13.20
CA ILE A 39 -2.54 13.01 -14.32
C ILE A 39 -1.60 11.98 -14.92
N ASP A 40 -0.88 11.22 -14.10
CA ASP A 40 0.05 10.15 -14.54
C ASP A 40 -0.64 8.78 -14.47
N LYS A 41 -1.23 8.40 -15.60
CA LYS A 41 -2.06 7.20 -15.72
C LYS A 41 -1.26 5.92 -15.96
N GLN A 42 0.02 6.06 -16.27
CA GLN A 42 0.88 4.93 -16.57
C GLN A 42 1.49 4.36 -15.29
N LEU A 43 0.98 3.21 -14.85
CA LEU A 43 1.60 2.48 -13.75
C LEU A 43 2.95 1.89 -14.20
N ARG A 44 4.01 2.33 -13.55
CA ARG A 44 5.38 1.84 -13.73
C ARG A 44 5.82 1.16 -12.45
N LEU A 45 6.39 -0.02 -12.57
CA LEU A 45 6.86 -0.82 -11.44
C LEU A 45 8.38 -0.81 -11.39
N ARG A 46 8.92 -0.76 -10.18
CA ARG A 46 10.30 -1.09 -9.88
C ARG A 46 10.46 -2.61 -9.93
N SER A 47 11.58 -3.13 -10.43
CA SER A 47 11.79 -4.57 -10.53
C SER A 47 11.76 -5.22 -9.14
N LEU A 48 11.15 -6.42 -9.06
CA LEU A 48 11.00 -7.11 -7.77
C LEU A 48 12.33 -7.45 -7.12
N ASP A 49 13.37 -7.74 -7.91
CA ASP A 49 14.70 -8.05 -7.39
C ASP A 49 15.31 -6.84 -6.68
N LEU A 50 15.14 -5.66 -7.28
CA LEU A 50 15.61 -4.41 -6.69
C LEU A 50 14.80 -4.04 -5.45
N VAL A 51 13.46 -4.14 -5.52
CA VAL A 51 12.58 -3.91 -4.36
C VAL A 51 12.97 -4.82 -3.18
N LYS A 52 13.15 -6.11 -3.43
CA LYS A 52 13.53 -7.07 -2.36
C LYS A 52 14.89 -6.71 -1.74
N LYS A 53 15.87 -6.34 -2.56
CA LYS A 53 17.19 -5.91 -2.08
C LYS A 53 17.09 -4.68 -1.17
N GLU A 54 16.28 -3.71 -1.56
CA GLU A 54 16.08 -2.46 -0.80
C GLU A 54 15.28 -2.69 0.48
N LEU A 55 14.25 -3.54 0.43
CA LEU A 55 13.50 -3.94 1.62
C LEU A 55 14.38 -4.72 2.61
N GLN A 56 15.27 -5.60 2.11
CA GLN A 56 16.21 -6.31 2.98
C GLN A 56 17.10 -5.33 3.74
N PHE A 57 17.57 -4.27 3.10
CA PHE A 57 18.32 -3.22 3.78
C PHE A 57 17.56 -2.62 4.96
N PHE A 58 16.27 -2.28 4.79
CA PHE A 58 15.45 -1.76 5.88
C PHE A 58 15.23 -2.78 7.00
N LEU A 59 15.04 -4.05 6.64
CA LEU A 59 14.88 -5.14 7.60
C LEU A 59 16.16 -5.38 8.39
N ASP A 60 17.33 -5.41 7.73
CA ASP A 60 18.64 -5.60 8.38
C ASP A 60 18.98 -4.44 9.32
N LYS A 61 18.59 -3.22 8.95
CA LYS A 61 18.75 -2.01 9.78
C LYS A 61 17.67 -1.85 10.86
N LYS A 62 16.70 -2.77 10.92
CA LYS A 62 15.58 -2.73 11.88
C LYS A 62 14.85 -1.39 11.88
N VAL A 63 14.64 -0.82 10.68
CA VAL A 63 13.89 0.43 10.53
C VAL A 63 12.50 0.26 11.15
N PRO A 64 12.07 1.11 12.10
CA PRO A 64 10.80 0.92 12.79
C PRO A 64 9.60 0.95 11.87
N GLN A 65 9.58 1.87 10.89
CA GLN A 65 8.46 2.02 9.97
C GLN A 65 8.90 2.43 8.57
N VAL A 66 8.41 1.69 7.58
CA VAL A 66 8.54 2.01 6.14
C VAL A 66 7.15 2.26 5.57
N LYS A 67 6.88 3.49 5.12
CA LYS A 67 5.63 3.84 4.44
C LYS A 67 5.84 3.83 2.93
N PHE A 68 5.10 2.93 2.26
CA PHE A 68 5.02 2.94 0.79
C PHE A 68 4.18 4.13 0.34
N ILE A 69 4.71 4.88 -0.63
CA ILE A 69 4.04 6.04 -1.23
C ILE A 69 3.45 5.73 -2.61
N ASP A 70 3.34 4.47 -2.93
CA ASP A 70 2.61 3.95 -4.09
C ASP A 70 1.14 4.36 -4.00
N ARG A 71 0.60 4.98 -5.05
CA ARG A 71 -0.75 5.61 -5.02
C ARG A 71 -1.90 4.62 -4.92
N THR A 72 -1.69 3.39 -5.34
CA THR A 72 -2.56 2.23 -5.14
C THR A 72 -1.68 1.00 -5.23
N PHE A 73 -1.11 0.61 -4.10
CA PHE A 73 -0.09 -0.43 -4.04
C PHE A 73 -0.55 -1.75 -4.66
N ASN A 74 -1.80 -2.14 -4.44
CA ASN A 74 -2.36 -3.39 -4.96
C ASN A 74 -3.01 -3.28 -6.36
N ALA A 75 -2.73 -2.20 -7.10
CA ALA A 75 -3.19 -2.08 -8.49
C ALA A 75 -2.62 -3.17 -9.41
N LYS A 76 -1.46 -3.75 -9.06
CA LYS A 76 -0.86 -4.90 -9.74
C LYS A 76 -0.67 -6.04 -8.74
N HIS A 77 -1.58 -7.00 -8.75
CA HIS A 77 -1.68 -8.08 -7.76
C HIS A 77 -0.40 -8.90 -7.59
N GLU A 78 0.22 -9.32 -8.71
CA GLU A 78 1.44 -10.13 -8.65
C GLU A 78 2.60 -9.38 -7.98
N HIS A 79 2.71 -8.07 -8.22
CA HIS A 79 3.71 -7.22 -7.59
C HIS A 79 3.46 -7.08 -6.10
N ALA A 80 2.23 -6.77 -5.71
CA ALA A 80 1.82 -6.66 -4.31
C ALA A 80 2.02 -7.97 -3.54
N LEU A 81 1.55 -9.09 -4.11
CA LEU A 81 1.71 -10.42 -3.50
C LEU A 81 3.19 -10.79 -3.30
N ALA A 82 4.04 -10.48 -4.29
CA ALA A 82 5.47 -10.78 -4.20
C ALA A 82 6.15 -9.98 -3.08
N ILE A 83 5.81 -8.70 -2.92
CA ILE A 83 6.35 -7.83 -1.87
C ILE A 83 5.81 -8.26 -0.50
N TRP A 84 4.50 -8.45 -0.34
CA TRP A 84 3.91 -8.89 0.93
C TRP A 84 4.44 -10.26 1.37
N ARG A 85 4.63 -11.19 0.44
CA ARG A 85 5.24 -12.50 0.75
C ARG A 85 6.67 -12.33 1.23
N TYR A 86 7.45 -11.51 0.53
CA TYR A 86 8.85 -11.26 0.88
C TYR A 86 8.99 -10.68 2.30
N ILE A 87 8.23 -9.65 2.65
CA ILE A 87 8.30 -9.05 3.99
C ILE A 87 7.82 -10.01 5.09
N LYS A 88 6.84 -10.88 4.79
CA LYS A 88 6.41 -11.91 5.73
C LYS A 88 7.51 -12.96 5.98
N GLU A 89 8.16 -13.42 4.91
CA GLU A 89 9.19 -14.45 4.98
C GLU A 89 10.48 -13.95 5.64
N ASN A 90 10.73 -12.64 5.62
CA ASN A 90 11.93 -12.01 6.18
C ASN A 90 11.61 -11.09 7.38
N ASP A 91 10.47 -11.27 8.02
CA ASP A 91 10.04 -10.45 9.16
C ASP A 91 11.09 -10.48 10.29
N ASN A 92 11.54 -9.29 10.68
CA ASN A 92 12.51 -9.06 11.74
C ASN A 92 11.88 -8.75 13.12
N GLU A 93 10.55 -8.90 13.23
CA GLU A 93 9.73 -8.63 14.42
C GLU A 93 9.73 -7.15 14.89
N VAL A 94 10.38 -6.25 14.16
CA VAL A 94 10.49 -4.82 14.48
C VAL A 94 9.80 -3.95 13.45
N THR A 95 10.15 -4.13 12.17
CA THR A 95 9.72 -3.23 11.09
C THR A 95 8.22 -3.36 10.83
N ASN A 96 7.54 -2.21 10.76
CA ASN A 96 6.17 -2.08 10.26
C ASN A 96 6.19 -1.53 8.83
N PHE A 97 5.37 -2.10 7.96
CA PHE A 97 5.18 -1.63 6.59
C PHE A 97 3.77 -1.07 6.41
N HIS A 98 3.68 0.17 5.94
CA HIS A 98 2.43 0.88 5.71
C HIS A 98 2.16 0.99 4.21
N PHE A 99 0.96 0.61 3.75
CA PHE A 99 0.56 0.61 2.34
C PHE A 99 -0.74 1.36 2.13
N GLU A 100 -0.81 2.18 1.07
CA GLU A 100 -2.04 2.76 0.54
C GLU A 100 -2.65 1.81 -0.50
N ILE A 101 -3.85 1.30 -0.26
CA ILE A 101 -4.49 0.29 -1.10
C ILE A 101 -5.92 0.67 -1.51
N SER A 102 -6.43 -0.01 -2.53
CA SER A 102 -7.87 -0.07 -2.84
C SER A 102 -8.41 -1.41 -2.36
N ALA A 103 -9.22 -1.41 -1.28
CA ALA A 103 -9.62 -2.65 -0.63
C ALA A 103 -10.58 -3.50 -1.48
N ASP A 104 -11.37 -2.86 -2.36
CA ASP A 104 -12.26 -3.54 -3.31
C ASP A 104 -11.51 -4.34 -4.40
N LEU A 105 -10.20 -4.10 -4.56
CA LEU A 105 -9.33 -4.88 -5.44
C LEU A 105 -8.72 -6.11 -4.76
N LEU A 106 -8.77 -6.20 -3.42
CA LEU A 106 -8.13 -7.31 -2.71
C LEU A 106 -8.71 -8.66 -3.16
N THR A 107 -7.81 -9.54 -3.58
CA THR A 107 -8.13 -10.93 -3.91
C THR A 107 -8.12 -11.81 -2.66
N GLU A 108 -8.76 -12.96 -2.72
CA GLU A 108 -8.77 -13.93 -1.62
C GLU A 108 -7.34 -14.36 -1.23
N LYS A 109 -6.45 -14.52 -2.22
CA LYS A 109 -5.04 -14.87 -1.97
C LYS A 109 -4.30 -13.79 -1.18
N GLU A 110 -4.56 -12.52 -1.47
CA GLU A 110 -3.97 -11.38 -0.76
C GLU A 110 -4.51 -11.31 0.67
N ILE A 111 -5.81 -11.50 0.87
CA ILE A 111 -6.44 -11.50 2.20
C ILE A 111 -5.88 -12.64 3.07
N ILE A 112 -5.78 -13.85 2.53
CA ILE A 112 -5.20 -15.01 3.24
C ILE A 112 -3.75 -14.72 3.63
N LEU A 113 -2.95 -14.15 2.72
CA LEU A 113 -1.56 -13.80 3.00
C LEU A 113 -1.46 -12.74 4.12
N LEU A 114 -2.23 -11.66 4.03
CA LEU A 114 -2.27 -10.59 5.04
C LEU A 114 -2.68 -11.14 6.42
N ASN A 115 -3.72 -11.96 6.47
CA ASN A 115 -4.23 -12.54 7.72
C ASN A 115 -3.26 -13.56 8.35
N SER A 116 -2.29 -14.04 7.59
CA SER A 116 -1.23 -14.95 8.09
C SER A 116 0.02 -14.23 8.59
N MET A 117 0.05 -12.92 8.59
CA MET A 117 1.19 -12.10 9.02
C MET A 117 1.18 -11.86 10.54
N ARG A 118 2.34 -11.51 11.09
CA ARG A 118 2.47 -11.06 12.47
C ARG A 118 1.65 -9.79 12.71
N LYS A 119 1.04 -9.67 13.89
CA LYS A 119 0.40 -8.42 14.32
C LYS A 119 1.41 -7.27 14.30
N GLY A 120 1.06 -6.18 13.62
CA GLY A 120 1.88 -4.99 13.49
C GLY A 120 2.94 -5.05 12.38
N LEU A 121 3.02 -6.14 11.59
CA LEU A 121 3.91 -6.17 10.43
C LEU A 121 3.41 -5.27 9.31
N VAL A 122 2.10 -5.26 9.06
CA VAL A 122 1.45 -4.47 8.00
C VAL A 122 0.37 -3.58 8.57
N GLN A 123 0.30 -2.37 8.04
CA GLN A 123 -0.79 -1.41 8.22
C GLN A 123 -1.32 -1.02 6.84
N LEU A 124 -2.63 -0.93 6.71
CA LEU A 124 -3.30 -0.55 5.47
C LEU A 124 -4.03 0.78 5.62
N GLU A 125 -3.79 1.69 4.69
CA GLU A 125 -4.55 2.92 4.51
C GLU A 125 -5.48 2.74 3.30
N ILE A 126 -6.78 2.92 3.53
CA ILE A 126 -7.84 2.57 2.59
C ILE A 126 -8.69 3.80 2.31
N GLY A 127 -8.53 4.38 1.14
CA GLY A 127 -9.35 5.51 0.72
C GLY A 127 -10.77 5.07 0.36
N VAL A 128 -11.74 5.28 1.24
CA VAL A 128 -13.19 5.12 0.97
C VAL A 128 -13.72 6.37 0.27
N GLN A 129 -13.33 7.53 0.77
CA GLN A 129 -13.64 8.89 0.33
C GLN A 129 -15.09 9.29 0.53
N SER A 130 -16.06 8.50 0.07
CA SER A 130 -17.50 8.70 0.28
C SER A 130 -18.23 7.37 0.21
N THR A 131 -19.35 7.24 0.91
CA THR A 131 -20.31 6.12 0.77
C THR A 131 -21.52 6.50 -0.08
N ASN A 132 -21.64 7.75 -0.52
CA ASN A 132 -22.71 8.23 -1.36
C ASN A 132 -22.44 7.85 -2.83
N PRO A 133 -23.32 7.06 -3.50
CA PRO A 133 -23.12 6.63 -4.88
C PRO A 133 -23.06 7.78 -5.89
N ASP A 134 -23.79 8.88 -5.66
CA ASP A 134 -23.81 10.03 -6.55
C ASP A 134 -22.50 10.78 -6.46
N THR A 135 -21.99 11.01 -5.26
CA THR A 135 -20.65 11.56 -5.02
C THR A 135 -19.57 10.71 -5.68
N ILE A 136 -19.59 9.40 -5.48
CA ILE A 136 -18.62 8.46 -6.08
C ILE A 136 -18.62 8.56 -7.60
N ARG A 137 -19.80 8.66 -8.21
CA ARG A 137 -19.95 8.83 -9.66
C ARG A 137 -19.42 10.19 -10.11
N GLU A 138 -19.78 11.28 -9.40
CA GLU A 138 -19.38 12.63 -9.73
C GLU A 138 -17.85 12.82 -9.69
N ILE A 139 -17.20 12.27 -8.69
CA ILE A 139 -15.73 12.33 -8.56
C ILE A 139 -14.99 11.32 -9.46
N ASN A 140 -15.73 10.58 -10.30
CA ASN A 140 -15.18 9.55 -11.20
C ASN A 140 -14.29 8.52 -10.47
N ARG A 141 -14.71 8.10 -9.27
CA ARG A 141 -14.02 7.08 -8.52
C ARG A 141 -14.55 5.69 -8.89
N SER A 142 -13.66 4.83 -9.38
CA SER A 142 -13.97 3.42 -9.60
C SER A 142 -13.80 2.68 -8.28
N MET A 143 -14.91 2.31 -7.64
CA MET A 143 -14.92 1.59 -6.36
C MET A 143 -16.24 0.81 -6.19
N ASP A 144 -16.12 -0.43 -5.74
CA ASP A 144 -17.25 -1.28 -5.36
C ASP A 144 -17.35 -1.30 -3.82
N LEU A 145 -18.31 -0.56 -3.27
CA LEU A 145 -18.51 -0.46 -1.80
C LEU A 145 -18.83 -1.81 -1.13
N CYS A 146 -19.56 -2.69 -1.81
CA CYS A 146 -19.87 -4.01 -1.26
C CYS A 146 -18.62 -4.89 -1.16
N LYS A 147 -17.80 -4.89 -2.21
CA LYS A 147 -16.50 -5.58 -2.20
C LYS A 147 -15.56 -4.98 -1.19
N LEU A 148 -15.47 -3.65 -1.10
CA LEU A 148 -14.65 -2.94 -0.12
C LEU A 148 -15.03 -3.37 1.30
N LYS A 149 -16.33 -3.30 1.65
CA LYS A 149 -16.82 -3.72 2.97
C LYS A 149 -16.44 -5.16 3.28
N CYS A 150 -16.75 -6.08 2.36
CA CYS A 150 -16.41 -7.50 2.52
C CYS A 150 -14.92 -7.75 2.72
N ALA A 151 -14.06 -7.06 1.94
CA ALA A 151 -12.61 -7.19 2.06
C ALA A 151 -12.10 -6.66 3.41
N VAL A 152 -12.58 -5.49 3.85
CA VAL A 152 -12.22 -4.91 5.15
C VAL A 152 -12.62 -5.84 6.30
N GLU A 153 -13.84 -6.40 6.27
CA GLU A 153 -14.32 -7.35 7.29
C GLU A 153 -13.47 -8.63 7.31
N LYS A 154 -13.14 -9.19 6.15
CA LYS A 154 -12.29 -10.39 6.03
C LYS A 154 -10.87 -10.14 6.54
N VAL A 155 -10.25 -9.01 6.21
CA VAL A 155 -8.93 -8.63 6.74
C VAL A 155 -9.00 -8.41 8.25
N ASN A 156 -10.06 -7.77 8.76
CA ASN A 156 -10.24 -7.53 10.19
C ASN A 156 -10.44 -8.81 11.01
N SER A 157 -10.91 -9.89 10.38
CA SER A 157 -11.26 -11.14 11.09
C SER A 157 -10.09 -11.78 11.83
N ALA A 158 -8.86 -11.59 11.36
CA ALA A 158 -7.65 -12.12 12.00
C ALA A 158 -7.11 -11.20 13.11
N GLY A 159 -7.53 -9.93 13.17
CA GLY A 159 -7.15 -8.97 14.22
C GLY A 159 -5.67 -8.59 14.24
N ASN A 160 -4.94 -8.86 13.17
CA ASN A 160 -3.48 -8.64 13.06
C ASN A 160 -3.10 -7.44 12.20
N ILE A 161 -3.97 -6.98 11.30
CA ILE A 161 -3.75 -5.85 10.40
C ILE A 161 -4.49 -4.62 10.91
N HIS A 162 -3.77 -3.52 11.14
CA HIS A 162 -4.38 -2.23 11.38
C HIS A 162 -4.90 -1.67 10.05
N GLN A 163 -6.19 -1.32 10.00
CA GLN A 163 -6.83 -0.72 8.84
C GLN A 163 -7.27 0.70 9.18
N HIS A 164 -6.81 1.67 8.40
CA HIS A 164 -7.22 3.06 8.46
C HIS A 164 -8.09 3.38 7.25
N LEU A 165 -9.32 3.79 7.48
CA LEU A 165 -10.30 4.09 6.43
C LEU A 165 -10.54 5.59 6.36
N ASP A 166 -10.32 6.20 5.19
CA ASP A 166 -10.39 7.64 4.99
C ASP A 166 -11.68 8.06 4.29
N LEU A 167 -12.28 9.13 4.81
CA LEU A 167 -13.36 9.85 4.18
C LEU A 167 -12.92 11.29 3.87
N ILE A 168 -13.40 11.85 2.77
CA ILE A 168 -13.15 13.25 2.40
C ILE A 168 -14.42 14.04 2.63
N ALA A 169 -14.36 15.03 3.53
CA ALA A 169 -15.43 15.99 3.71
C ALA A 169 -15.42 17.04 2.58
N GLY A 170 -16.60 17.46 2.13
CA GLY A 170 -16.73 18.53 1.12
C GLY A 170 -16.61 18.07 -0.33
N LEU A 171 -16.67 16.76 -0.60
CA LEU A 171 -16.87 16.25 -1.96
C LEU A 171 -18.28 16.62 -2.46
N PRO A 172 -18.50 16.80 -3.81
CA PRO A 172 -19.79 17.14 -4.37
C PRO A 172 -20.83 16.04 -4.13
#